data_72c4286055c1c50de34d1285dd57dfde
#
_entry.id   72c4286055c1c50de34d1285dd57dfde
#
_cell.length_a   1.000
_cell.length_b   1.000
_cell.length_c   1.000
_cell.angle_alpha   90.00
_cell.angle_beta   90.00
_cell.angle_gamma   90.00
#
_symmetry.space_group_name_H-M   'P 1'
#
loop_
_entity.id
_entity.type
_entity.pdbx_description
1 polymer ?
#
loop_
_entity_poly.entity_id
_entity_poly.type
_entity_poly.pdbx_seq_one_letter_code
_entity_poly.pdbx_strand_id
1 'polypeptide(L)'
;CLARGLGDVYKRQLLHQCEWNQKIAISPLFSLYKRHADLTRTSPEGIYDVVYFDAFAPEKQPEMWDEKIFREIFNHLSPGGILSTYCAKGEIRRRLQSVGFTVERLPGPPNGKREILRASKR
;
A
#
# COMPACT_ATOMS: atom_id res chain seq x y z
N CYS A 1 -9.60 1.52 4.55
CA CYS A 1 -10.61 1.89 3.55
C CYS A 1 -11.67 2.77 4.18
N LEU A 2 -11.82 4.00 3.67
CA LEU A 2 -12.78 4.97 4.20
C LEU A 2 -13.90 5.17 3.20
N ALA A 3 -15.02 4.48 3.41
CA ALA A 3 -16.25 4.74 2.70
C ALA A 3 -17.06 5.80 3.45
N ARG A 4 -17.62 6.76 2.74
CA ARG A 4 -18.40 7.87 3.31
C ARG A 4 -19.70 8.04 2.54
N GLY A 5 -20.77 8.38 3.24
CA GLY A 5 -22.10 8.57 2.68
C GLY A 5 -23.05 7.44 2.99
N LEU A 6 -24.33 7.59 2.66
CA LEU A 6 -25.38 6.64 3.02
C LEU A 6 -25.18 5.26 2.37
N GLY A 7 -24.75 5.22 1.10
CA GLY A 7 -24.43 3.96 0.45
C GLY A 7 -23.12 3.34 0.92
N ASP A 8 -22.28 4.11 1.58
CA ASP A 8 -20.93 3.70 1.95
C ASP A 8 -20.91 2.80 3.19
N VAL A 9 -21.89 2.91 4.08
CA VAL A 9 -22.00 2.03 5.24
C VAL A 9 -22.21 0.58 4.78
N TYR A 10 -23.10 0.36 3.81
CA TYR A 10 -23.33 -0.94 3.23
C TYR A 10 -22.09 -1.47 2.49
N LYS A 11 -21.46 -0.63 1.71
CA LYS A 11 -20.24 -1.00 0.99
C LYS A 11 -19.10 -1.32 1.94
N ARG A 12 -18.97 -0.56 3.04
CA ARG A 12 -17.95 -0.83 4.06
C ARG A 12 -18.20 -2.19 4.71
N GLN A 13 -19.45 -2.52 5.03
CA GLN A 13 -19.79 -3.82 5.57
C GLN A 13 -19.41 -4.95 4.61
N LEU A 14 -19.68 -4.78 3.33
CA LEU A 14 -19.26 -5.75 2.31
C LEU A 14 -17.75 -5.92 2.28
N LEU A 15 -16.98 -4.83 2.40
CA LEU A 15 -15.52 -4.89 2.43
C LEU A 15 -15.00 -5.72 3.60
N HIS A 16 -15.64 -5.63 4.76
CA HIS A 16 -15.23 -6.37 5.95
C HIS A 16 -15.78 -7.79 5.99
N GLN A 17 -16.94 -8.03 5.41
CA GLN A 17 -17.64 -9.32 5.49
C GLN A 17 -17.36 -10.24 4.31
N CYS A 18 -16.86 -9.72 3.18
CA CYS A 18 -16.63 -10.54 2.01
C CYS A 18 -15.51 -11.56 2.26
N GLU A 19 -15.58 -12.66 1.53
CA GLU A 19 -14.64 -13.75 1.69
C GLU A 19 -13.23 -13.38 1.24
N TRP A 20 -12.25 -14.00 1.86
CA TRP A 20 -10.86 -13.86 1.49
C TRP A 20 -10.54 -14.66 0.22
N ASN A 21 -9.53 -14.20 -0.51
CA ASN A 21 -8.98 -14.88 -1.69
C ASN A 21 -10.00 -15.03 -2.84
N GLN A 22 -11.00 -14.15 -2.88
CA GLN A 22 -11.96 -14.08 -3.97
C GLN A 22 -12.14 -12.65 -4.44
N LYS A 23 -12.28 -12.48 -5.75
CA LYS A 23 -12.59 -11.18 -6.34
C LYS A 23 -14.09 -10.94 -6.21
N ILE A 24 -14.46 -9.93 -5.43
CA ILE A 24 -15.84 -9.60 -5.13
C ILE A 24 -16.18 -8.24 -5.76
N ALA A 25 -17.23 -8.21 -6.56
CA ALA A 25 -17.75 -6.96 -7.11
C ALA A 25 -18.53 -6.23 -6.00
N ILE A 26 -18.01 -5.09 -5.56
CA ILE A 26 -18.67 -4.26 -4.53
C ILE A 26 -19.66 -3.30 -5.19
N SER A 27 -19.32 -2.82 -6.38
CA SER A 27 -20.18 -1.98 -7.20
C SER A 27 -19.84 -2.24 -8.67
N PRO A 28 -20.62 -1.70 -9.65
CA PRO A 28 -20.29 -1.90 -11.06
C PRO A 28 -18.89 -1.48 -11.45
N LEU A 29 -18.31 -0.50 -10.74
CA LEU A 29 -17.00 0.04 -11.05
C LEU A 29 -15.93 -0.34 -10.01
N PHE A 30 -16.28 -1.11 -9.00
CA PHE A 30 -15.36 -1.46 -7.92
C PHE A 30 -15.45 -2.93 -7.57
N SER A 31 -14.31 -3.61 -7.67
CA SER A 31 -14.14 -4.99 -7.20
C SER A 31 -13.07 -5.04 -6.14
N LEU A 32 -13.25 -5.91 -5.17
CA LEU A 32 -12.30 -6.13 -4.08
C LEU A 32 -11.78 -7.56 -4.11
N TYR A 33 -10.47 -7.70 -3.96
CA TYR A 33 -9.83 -8.98 -3.72
C TYR A 33 -9.02 -8.89 -2.44
N LYS A 34 -9.49 -9.57 -1.38
CA LYS A 34 -8.75 -9.66 -0.12
C LYS A 34 -7.89 -10.91 -0.14
N ARG A 35 -6.59 -10.75 -0.15
CA ARG A 35 -5.66 -11.86 -0.16
C ARG A 35 -5.08 -12.05 1.23
N HIS A 36 -5.33 -13.21 1.81
CA HIS A 36 -4.70 -13.59 3.07
C HIS A 36 -3.37 -14.28 2.75
N ALA A 37 -2.29 -13.54 2.86
CA ALA A 37 -0.96 -14.02 2.48
C ALA A 37 0.12 -13.29 3.27
N ASP A 38 1.28 -13.92 3.37
CA ASP A 38 2.47 -13.33 3.97
C ASP A 38 3.36 -12.80 2.85
N LEU A 39 3.49 -11.47 2.77
CA LEU A 39 4.26 -10.81 1.73
C LEU A 39 5.76 -11.15 1.80
N THR A 40 6.26 -11.58 2.95
CA THR A 40 7.65 -12.02 3.10
C THR A 40 7.90 -13.38 2.45
N ARG A 41 6.84 -14.14 2.16
CA ARG A 41 6.93 -15.49 1.59
C ARG A 41 6.32 -15.61 0.20
N THR A 42 5.44 -14.68 -0.17
CA THR A 42 4.75 -14.71 -1.46
C THR A 42 4.92 -13.38 -2.16
N SER A 43 4.95 -13.42 -3.48
CA SER A 43 5.00 -12.20 -4.28
C SER A 43 3.60 -11.65 -4.53
N PRO A 44 3.47 -10.32 -4.71
CA PRO A 44 2.21 -9.74 -5.20
C PRO A 44 1.82 -10.35 -6.55
N GLU A 45 0.55 -10.33 -6.87
CA GLU A 45 0.05 -10.76 -8.17
C GLU A 45 -0.44 -9.54 -8.95
N GLY A 46 -0.20 -9.54 -10.27
CA GLY A 46 -0.68 -8.49 -11.14
C GLY A 46 0.17 -7.23 -11.14
N ILE A 47 -0.38 -6.18 -11.73
CA ILE A 47 0.25 -4.87 -11.84
C ILE A 47 -0.67 -3.84 -11.19
N TYR A 48 -0.10 -2.96 -10.40
CA TYR A 48 -0.86 -1.98 -9.62
C TYR A 48 -0.43 -0.57 -9.97
N ASP A 49 -1.34 0.37 -9.83
CA ASP A 49 -1.07 1.79 -10.07
C ASP A 49 -0.73 2.51 -8.76
N VAL A 50 -1.31 2.07 -7.65
CA VAL A 50 -1.10 2.66 -6.33
C VAL A 50 -0.98 1.56 -5.29
N VAL A 51 0.02 1.70 -4.42
CA VAL A 51 0.19 0.84 -3.26
C VAL A 51 0.20 1.71 -2.01
N TYR A 52 -0.72 1.42 -1.09
CA TYR A 52 -0.69 2.00 0.25
C TYR A 52 0.00 1.00 1.18
N PHE A 53 1.20 1.35 1.59
CA PHE A 53 2.02 0.45 2.41
C PHE A 53 1.84 0.81 3.88
N ASP A 54 1.07 -0.01 4.59
CA ASP A 54 0.66 0.23 5.98
C ASP A 54 1.03 -0.98 6.85
N ALA A 55 2.31 -1.29 6.93
CA ALA A 55 2.83 -2.31 7.82
C ALA A 55 3.12 -1.72 9.21
N PHE A 56 3.27 -2.57 10.20
CA PHE A 56 3.74 -2.14 11.51
C PHE A 56 5.12 -1.47 11.39
N ALA A 57 5.45 -0.61 12.36
CA ALA A 57 6.70 0.15 12.32
C ALA A 57 7.93 -0.74 12.10
N PRO A 58 8.99 -0.22 11.43
CA PRO A 58 10.19 -1.02 11.16
C PRO A 58 10.82 -1.66 12.40
N GLU A 59 10.68 -1.02 13.56
CA GLU A 59 11.19 -1.55 14.83
C GLU A 59 10.40 -2.79 15.28
N LYS A 60 9.12 -2.87 14.92
CA LYS A 60 8.23 -3.96 15.32
C LYS A 60 8.19 -5.09 14.29
N GLN A 61 8.36 -4.76 13.03
CA GLN A 61 8.23 -5.72 11.94
C GLN A 61 9.27 -5.41 10.84
N PRO A 62 10.57 -5.55 11.16
CA PRO A 62 11.63 -5.17 10.23
C PRO A 62 11.60 -5.94 8.92
N GLU A 63 11.13 -7.18 8.92
CA GLU A 63 11.08 -8.03 7.73
C GLU A 63 10.16 -7.47 6.64
N MET A 64 9.13 -6.70 7.01
CA MET A 64 8.23 -6.06 6.04
C MET A 64 8.87 -4.85 5.35
N TRP A 65 9.94 -4.31 5.92
CA TRP A 65 10.62 -3.12 5.40
C TRP A 65 11.93 -3.45 4.69
N ASP A 66 12.16 -4.73 4.40
CA ASP A 66 13.33 -5.19 3.68
C ASP A 66 13.31 -4.70 2.24
N GLU A 67 14.49 -4.44 1.69
CA GLU A 67 14.65 -4.07 0.29
C GLU A 67 13.99 -5.06 -0.66
N LYS A 68 14.02 -6.35 -0.32
CA LYS A 68 13.37 -7.40 -1.12
C LYS A 68 11.87 -7.15 -1.29
N ILE A 69 11.18 -6.75 -0.22
CA ILE A 69 9.75 -6.44 -0.27
C ILE A 69 9.51 -5.26 -1.20
N PHE A 70 10.29 -4.20 -1.07
CA PHE A 70 10.15 -3.01 -1.92
C PHE A 70 10.46 -3.31 -3.39
N ARG A 71 11.41 -4.18 -3.65
CA ARG A 71 11.74 -4.60 -5.02
C ARG A 71 10.59 -5.39 -5.65
N GLU A 72 9.97 -6.29 -4.90
CA GLU A 72 8.79 -7.02 -5.35
C GLU A 72 7.64 -6.05 -5.66
N ILE A 73 7.39 -5.09 -4.79
CA ILE A 73 6.36 -4.07 -5.03
C ILE A 73 6.70 -3.25 -6.27
N PHE A 74 7.95 -2.81 -6.39
CA PHE A 74 8.40 -2.04 -7.56
C PHE A 74 8.14 -2.79 -8.87
N ASN A 75 8.45 -4.08 -8.90
CA ASN A 75 8.26 -4.91 -10.09
C ASN A 75 6.80 -5.10 -10.45
N HIS A 76 5.88 -4.94 -9.49
CA HIS A 76 4.44 -5.07 -9.70
C HIS A 76 3.73 -3.72 -9.80
N LEU A 77 4.45 -2.61 -9.85
CA LEU A 77 3.87 -1.30 -10.14
C LEU A 77 3.96 -1.00 -11.64
N SER A 78 2.91 -0.36 -12.16
CA SER A 78 2.93 0.18 -13.51
C SER A 78 3.90 1.35 -13.62
N PRO A 79 4.40 1.68 -14.83
CA PRO A 79 5.18 2.90 -15.02
C PRO A 79 4.38 4.12 -14.55
N GLY A 80 4.99 4.94 -13.70
CA GLY A 80 4.31 6.05 -13.04
C GLY A 80 3.53 5.67 -11.80
N GLY A 81 3.50 4.39 -11.44
CA GLY A 81 2.84 3.91 -10.22
C GLY A 81 3.46 4.46 -8.96
N ILE A 82 2.67 4.52 -7.89
CA ILE A 82 3.03 5.19 -6.65
C ILE A 82 2.89 4.24 -5.47
N LEU A 83 3.89 4.25 -4.59
CA LEU A 83 3.80 3.67 -3.26
C LEU A 83 3.75 4.81 -2.25
N SER A 84 2.80 4.77 -1.35
CA SER A 84 2.67 5.75 -0.26
C SER A 84 2.76 5.04 1.09
N THR A 85 3.49 5.65 2.01
CA THR A 85 3.62 5.11 3.38
C THR A 85 3.76 6.24 4.40
N TYR A 86 3.25 5.99 5.60
CA TYR A 86 3.37 6.93 6.72
C TYR A 86 4.76 6.90 7.38
N CYS A 87 5.59 5.94 7.07
CA CYS A 87 6.95 5.88 7.64
C CYS A 87 7.89 6.77 6.82
N ALA A 88 8.28 7.90 7.39
CA ALA A 88 9.14 8.88 6.72
C ALA A 88 10.60 8.82 7.17
N LYS A 89 11.04 7.69 7.75
CA LYS A 89 12.42 7.53 8.22
C LYS A 89 13.41 7.56 7.06
N GLY A 90 14.55 8.20 7.28
CA GLY A 90 15.58 8.32 6.25
C GLY A 90 16.10 6.99 5.73
N GLU A 91 16.23 5.98 6.59
CA GLU A 91 16.67 4.65 6.16
C GLU A 91 15.67 3.99 5.21
N ILE A 92 14.38 4.18 5.44
CA ILE A 92 13.34 3.65 4.55
C ILE A 92 13.34 4.40 3.22
N ARG A 93 13.49 5.72 3.26
CA ARG A 93 13.63 6.51 2.04
C ARG A 93 14.81 6.01 1.19
N ARG A 94 15.95 5.78 1.82
CA ARG A 94 17.14 5.30 1.10
C ARG A 94 16.93 3.91 0.52
N ARG A 95 16.24 3.01 1.23
CA ARG A 95 15.90 1.67 0.70
C ARG A 95 15.01 1.76 -0.52
N LEU A 96 13.99 2.59 -0.47
CA LEU A 96 13.11 2.80 -1.61
C LEU A 96 13.90 3.36 -2.80
N GLN A 97 14.78 4.32 -2.56
CA GLN A 97 15.63 4.88 -3.61
C GLN A 97 16.57 3.83 -4.20
N SER A 98 17.13 2.95 -3.38
CA SER A 98 18.05 1.91 -3.86
C SER A 98 17.36 0.88 -4.76
N VAL A 99 16.07 0.69 -4.61
CA VAL A 99 15.26 -0.20 -5.44
C VAL A 99 14.93 0.43 -6.79
N GLY A 100 14.95 1.76 -6.89
CA GLY A 100 14.68 2.48 -8.12
C GLY A 100 13.57 3.52 -8.03
N PHE A 101 12.95 3.67 -6.87
CA PHE A 101 11.92 4.69 -6.67
C PHE A 101 12.51 6.09 -6.64
N THR A 102 11.74 7.04 -7.15
CA THR A 102 11.94 8.47 -6.86
C THR A 102 11.07 8.80 -5.64
N VAL A 103 11.70 9.26 -4.55
CA VAL A 103 11.01 9.40 -3.26
C VAL A 103 10.91 10.88 -2.88
N GLU A 104 9.71 11.28 -2.48
CA GLU A 104 9.40 12.63 -1.99
C GLU A 104 8.84 12.55 -0.58
N ARG A 105 9.20 13.54 0.26
CA ARG A 105 8.55 13.75 1.54
C ARG A 105 7.42 14.74 1.36
N LEU A 106 6.24 14.39 1.85
CA LEU A 106 5.06 15.24 1.76
C LEU A 106 4.53 15.52 3.16
N PRO A 107 3.85 16.69 3.36
CA PRO A 107 3.17 16.92 4.62
C PRO A 107 2.12 15.85 4.88
N GLY A 108 2.01 15.43 6.13
CA GLY A 108 0.96 14.52 6.53
C GLY A 108 -0.42 15.20 6.58
N PRO A 109 -1.44 14.50 7.09
CA PRO A 109 -2.77 15.06 7.22
C PRO A 109 -2.76 16.38 8.03
N PRO A 110 -3.74 17.29 7.81
CA PRO A 110 -3.75 18.62 8.45
C PRO A 110 -3.63 18.61 9.96
N ASN A 111 -4.16 17.58 10.62
CA ASN A 111 -4.08 17.42 12.08
C ASN A 111 -2.94 16.50 12.51
N GLY A 112 -2.17 16.00 11.57
CA GLY A 112 -1.02 15.14 11.83
C GLY A 112 0.27 15.90 11.70
N LYS A 113 1.22 15.63 12.61
CA LYS A 113 2.55 16.25 12.58
C LYS A 113 3.56 15.43 11.79
N ARG A 114 3.15 14.32 11.21
CA ARG A 114 4.06 13.38 10.52
C ARG A 114 4.08 13.65 9.03
N GLU A 115 5.27 13.59 8.48
CA GLU A 115 5.45 13.54 7.04
C GLU A 115 5.12 12.13 6.53
N ILE A 116 4.79 12.05 5.25
CA ILE A 116 4.62 10.78 4.55
C ILE A 116 5.65 10.70 3.42
N LEU A 117 5.95 9.49 3.00
CA LEU A 117 6.77 9.26 1.80
C LEU A 117 5.88 8.87 0.63
N ARG A 118 6.13 9.49 -0.51
CA ARG A 118 5.57 9.09 -1.80
C ARG A 118 6.70 8.63 -2.70
N ALA A 119 6.69 7.36 -3.04
CA ALA A 119 7.68 6.76 -3.92
C ALA A 119 7.05 6.48 -5.28
N SER A 120 7.67 6.97 -6.34
CA SER A 120 7.15 6.85 -7.71
C SER A 120 8.07 5.97 -8.54
N LYS A 121 7.46 5.11 -9.34
CA LYS A 121 8.16 4.33 -10.36
C LYS A 121 8.18 5.13 -11.67
N ARG A 122 9.28 5.77 -11.93
CA ARG A 122 9.46 6.58 -13.14
C ARG A 122 10.34 5.88 -14.15
#